data_b3470077901040a978393d98f734298e
#
_entry.id   b3470077901040a978393d98f734298e
#
_cell.length_a   1.000
_cell.length_b   1.000
_cell.length_c   1.000
_cell.angle_alpha   90.00
_cell.angle_beta   90.00
_cell.angle_gamma   90.00
#
_symmetry.space_group_name_H-M   'P 1'
#
loop_
_entity.id
_entity.type
_entity.pdbx_description
1 polymer ?
#
loop_
_entity_poly.entity_id
_entity_poly.type
_entity_poly.pdbx_seq_one_letter_code
_entity_poly.pdbx_strand_id
1 'polypeptide(L)'
;MVKGLYTAYTGMLNQQNRMDVLTNNLANSATVGFKKEGATTQAFDDVLAYHIKDQSNPTNVRHIGSLSLGAKVGENYTDFTQGAFQTTENPFDLALSGNGFFACEYTNKAGVTSVKYTRDGSFILNQSGDLVTKDGDYVLDANGRHIRLNPQQETVFNENGTITQNGVTVAALQIADFTDYNYLEHFGESYYQPVEGATRKQADAKVFSGYLEQSNVTVINEMVELISVTRNYETNQKVIQTIDGTLDIAANLSLIHI
;
A
#
# COMPACT_ATOMS: atom_id res chain seq x y z
N MET A 1 -3.37 8.85 35.78
CA MET A 1 -4.50 8.19 35.10
C MET A 1 -4.77 8.75 33.73
N VAL A 2 -4.96 10.07 33.55
CA VAL A 2 -5.24 10.68 32.21
C VAL A 2 -4.17 10.37 31.15
N LYS A 3 -2.87 10.39 31.49
CA LYS A 3 -1.78 10.04 30.57
C LYS A 3 -1.89 8.61 30.01
N GLY A 4 -2.22 7.63 30.89
CA GLY A 4 -2.40 6.24 30.49
C GLY A 4 -3.60 6.04 29.54
N LEU A 5 -4.67 6.83 29.72
CA LEU A 5 -5.82 6.84 28.82
C LEU A 5 -5.44 7.32 27.41
N TYR A 6 -4.64 8.39 27.32
CA TYR A 6 -4.14 8.88 26.03
C TYR A 6 -3.23 7.87 25.34
N THR A 7 -2.33 7.23 26.10
CA THR A 7 -1.44 6.20 25.53
C THR A 7 -2.23 5.00 25.01
N ALA A 8 -3.24 4.54 25.75
CA ALA A 8 -4.11 3.45 25.30
C ALA A 8 -4.97 3.85 24.09
N TYR A 9 -5.49 5.06 24.07
CA TYR A 9 -6.27 5.59 22.95
C TYR A 9 -5.44 5.70 21.66
N THR A 10 -4.25 6.30 21.73
CA THR A 10 -3.35 6.42 20.56
C THR A 10 -2.87 5.06 20.09
N GLY A 11 -2.61 4.13 21.02
CA GLY A 11 -2.32 2.73 20.70
C GLY A 11 -3.47 2.05 19.97
N MET A 12 -4.72 2.30 20.36
CA MET A 12 -5.91 1.75 19.72
C MET A 12 -6.08 2.28 18.30
N LEU A 13 -5.92 3.60 18.08
CA LEU A 13 -5.95 4.21 16.74
C LEU A 13 -4.87 3.62 15.81
N ASN A 14 -3.68 3.39 16.34
CA ASN A 14 -2.61 2.78 15.57
C ASN A 14 -2.94 1.34 15.16
N GLN A 15 -3.48 0.54 16.09
CA GLN A 15 -3.91 -0.83 15.76
C GLN A 15 -5.07 -0.84 14.76
N GLN A 16 -5.97 0.14 14.82
CA GLN A 16 -7.04 0.28 13.83
C GLN A 16 -6.49 0.52 12.43
N ASN A 17 -5.56 1.47 12.27
CA ASN A 17 -4.92 1.72 10.98
C ASN A 17 -4.20 0.46 10.44
N ARG A 18 -3.46 -0.26 11.30
CA ARG A 18 -2.84 -1.52 10.89
C ARG A 18 -3.85 -2.57 10.48
N MET A 19 -5.00 -2.65 11.16
CA MET A 19 -6.09 -3.57 10.81
C MET A 19 -6.67 -3.24 9.44
N ASP A 20 -6.84 -1.95 9.13
CA ASP A 20 -7.35 -1.49 7.83
C ASP A 20 -6.39 -1.88 6.69
N VAL A 21 -5.08 -1.68 6.88
CA VAL A 21 -4.06 -2.08 5.89
C VAL A 21 -4.01 -3.59 5.71
N LEU A 22 -4.02 -4.38 6.79
CA LEU A 22 -4.04 -5.86 6.72
C LEU A 22 -5.31 -6.39 6.05
N THR A 23 -6.45 -5.76 6.30
CA THR A 23 -7.73 -6.12 5.66
C THR A 23 -7.69 -5.83 4.16
N ASN A 24 -7.10 -4.71 3.75
CA ASN A 24 -6.88 -4.38 2.35
C ASN A 24 -5.95 -5.41 1.68
N ASN A 25 -4.82 -5.74 2.30
CA ASN A 25 -3.92 -6.78 1.79
C ASN A 25 -4.65 -8.12 1.63
N LEU A 26 -5.44 -8.53 2.62
CA LEU A 26 -6.17 -9.78 2.59
C LEU A 26 -7.22 -9.81 1.47
N ALA A 27 -7.97 -8.71 1.29
CA ALA A 27 -8.94 -8.57 0.22
C ALA A 27 -8.29 -8.67 -1.17
N ASN A 28 -7.08 -8.12 -1.32
CA ASN A 28 -6.33 -8.07 -2.57
C ASN A 28 -5.28 -9.19 -2.71
N SER A 29 -5.35 -10.22 -1.87
CA SER A 29 -4.41 -11.35 -1.93
C SER A 29 -4.51 -12.18 -3.22
N ALA A 30 -5.68 -12.19 -3.87
CA ALA A 30 -5.92 -12.85 -5.15
C ALA A 30 -5.88 -11.88 -6.35
N THR A 31 -5.69 -10.58 -6.12
CA THR A 31 -5.63 -9.57 -7.18
C THR A 31 -4.29 -9.64 -7.89
N VAL A 32 -4.32 -9.72 -9.23
CA VAL A 32 -3.12 -9.78 -10.07
C VAL A 32 -2.31 -8.49 -9.94
N GLY A 33 -1.00 -8.63 -9.79
CA GLY A 33 -0.07 -7.50 -9.71
C GLY A 33 -0.17 -6.64 -8.45
N PHE A 34 -1.05 -6.99 -7.50
CA PHE A 34 -1.16 -6.25 -6.24
C PHE A 34 0.10 -6.40 -5.39
N LYS A 35 0.54 -5.31 -4.80
CA LYS A 35 1.71 -5.26 -3.90
C LYS A 35 1.27 -4.99 -2.47
N LYS A 36 1.82 -5.77 -1.54
CA LYS A 36 1.53 -5.68 -0.11
C LYS A 36 1.82 -4.28 0.41
N GLU A 37 0.88 -3.73 1.17
CA GLU A 37 1.07 -2.50 1.92
C GLU A 37 1.41 -2.81 3.38
N GLY A 38 2.26 -1.98 3.97
CA GLY A 38 2.60 -2.04 5.38
C GLY A 38 2.39 -0.68 6.04
N ALA A 39 2.09 -0.69 7.34
CA ALA A 39 1.98 0.51 8.14
C ALA A 39 3.05 0.52 9.23
N THR A 40 3.78 1.63 9.36
CA THR A 40 4.74 1.83 10.44
C THR A 40 4.10 2.50 11.63
N THR A 41 4.68 2.26 12.80
CA THR A 41 4.29 2.92 14.05
C THR A 41 5.42 3.82 14.51
N GLN A 42 5.13 5.07 14.80
CA GLN A 42 6.11 6.03 15.32
C GLN A 42 5.71 6.46 16.73
N ALA A 43 6.67 6.48 17.66
CA ALA A 43 6.44 7.05 18.98
C ALA A 43 6.24 8.58 18.87
N PHE A 44 5.43 9.16 19.76
CA PHE A 44 5.43 10.62 19.94
C PHE A 44 6.78 11.09 20.48
N ASP A 45 7.11 12.34 20.18
CA ASP A 45 8.30 12.97 20.70
C ASP A 45 8.28 12.97 22.22
N ASP A 46 9.44 12.68 22.81
CA ASP A 46 9.60 12.62 24.25
C ASP A 46 9.39 14.00 24.90
N VAL A 47 8.52 14.04 25.88
CA VAL A 47 8.27 15.23 26.68
C VAL A 47 9.00 15.11 28.03
N LEU A 48 9.68 16.19 28.44
CA LEU A 48 10.34 16.27 29.74
C LEU A 48 9.31 16.19 30.88
N ALA A 49 9.44 15.17 31.72
CA ALA A 49 8.59 15.00 32.88
C ALA A 49 9.23 15.64 34.11
N TYR A 50 8.47 16.51 34.76
CA TYR A 50 8.88 17.18 36.01
C TYR A 50 8.07 16.65 37.16
N HIS A 51 8.73 16.43 38.28
CA HIS A 51 8.06 16.19 39.55
C HIS A 51 7.74 17.56 40.20
N ILE A 52 6.48 17.94 40.16
CA ILE A 52 6.01 19.16 40.82
C ILE A 52 5.76 18.75 42.29
N LYS A 53 6.64 19.17 43.17
CA LYS A 53 6.54 18.95 44.59
C LYS A 53 5.81 20.11 45.24
N ASP A 54 5.12 19.82 46.35
CA ASP A 54 4.36 20.71 47.18
C ASP A 54 4.98 22.13 47.36
N GLN A 55 4.15 23.15 47.51
CA GLN A 55 4.48 24.59 47.54
C GLN A 55 5.49 25.01 48.61
N SER A 56 5.94 24.12 49.49
CA SER A 56 6.90 24.40 50.54
C SER A 56 8.34 24.68 50.05
N ASN A 57 8.66 24.41 48.77
CA ASN A 57 10.01 24.65 48.24
C ASN A 57 9.99 24.89 46.71
N PRO A 58 9.83 26.16 46.25
CA PRO A 58 9.65 26.48 44.81
C PRO A 58 10.88 26.24 43.91
N THR A 59 12.04 25.96 44.50
CA THR A 59 13.29 25.79 43.76
C THR A 59 13.64 24.34 43.47
N ASN A 60 12.86 23.36 43.90
CA ASN A 60 13.21 21.93 43.75
C ASN A 60 12.36 21.22 42.70
N VAL A 61 12.32 21.77 41.47
CA VAL A 61 11.77 21.08 40.31
C VAL A 61 12.77 19.98 39.89
N ARG A 62 12.51 18.74 40.33
CA ARG A 62 13.36 17.61 39.96
C ARG A 62 12.93 17.02 38.64
N HIS A 63 13.86 17.01 37.70
CA HIS A 63 13.71 16.36 36.41
C HIS A 63 13.63 14.83 36.63
N ILE A 64 12.57 14.16 36.12
CA ILE A 64 12.37 12.72 36.28
C ILE A 64 12.85 11.93 35.08
N GLY A 65 13.03 12.59 33.92
CA GLY A 65 13.41 11.98 32.66
C GLY A 65 12.47 12.38 31.51
N SER A 66 12.63 11.75 30.36
CA SER A 66 11.73 11.89 29.22
C SER A 66 10.60 10.86 29.32
N LEU A 67 9.41 11.22 28.83
CA LEU A 67 8.23 10.37 28.76
C LEU A 67 7.60 10.50 27.38
N SER A 68 7.44 9.38 26.68
CA SER A 68 6.60 9.34 25.50
C SER A 68 5.12 9.21 25.88
N LEU A 69 4.27 10.01 25.23
CA LEU A 69 2.83 10.06 25.52
C LEU A 69 2.00 9.09 24.69
N GLY A 70 2.63 8.23 23.91
CA GLY A 70 1.96 7.24 23.09
C GLY A 70 2.61 7.03 21.72
N ALA A 71 1.85 6.48 20.79
CA ALA A 71 2.29 6.19 19.45
C ALA A 71 1.37 6.89 18.43
N LYS A 72 1.93 7.34 17.32
CA LYS A 72 1.18 7.84 16.16
C LYS A 72 1.32 6.86 15.00
N VAL A 73 0.35 6.90 14.11
CA VAL A 73 0.47 6.25 12.80
C VAL A 73 1.66 6.87 12.10
N GLY A 74 2.58 6.04 11.65
CA GLY A 74 3.72 6.46 10.85
C GLY A 74 3.34 6.51 9.37
N GLU A 75 4.26 6.13 8.52
CA GLU A 75 4.07 6.09 7.08
C GLU A 75 3.54 4.72 6.65
N ASN A 76 2.65 4.70 5.66
CA ASN A 76 2.33 3.50 4.93
C ASN A 76 3.36 3.35 3.81
N TYR A 77 3.82 2.15 3.59
CA TYR A 77 4.77 1.82 2.52
C TYR A 77 4.26 0.62 1.72
N THR A 78 4.65 0.55 0.45
CA THR A 78 4.34 -0.57 -0.44
C THR A 78 5.57 -1.44 -0.61
N ASP A 79 5.40 -2.75 -0.45
CA ASP A 79 6.45 -3.74 -0.70
C ASP A 79 6.37 -4.19 -2.17
N PHE A 80 7.31 -3.71 -2.98
CA PHE A 80 7.39 -4.01 -4.41
C PHE A 80 8.11 -5.33 -4.73
N THR A 81 8.34 -6.20 -3.76
CA THR A 81 8.88 -7.53 -4.02
C THR A 81 8.03 -8.28 -5.03
N GLN A 82 8.71 -9.06 -5.89
CA GLN A 82 8.03 -9.80 -6.95
C GLN A 82 7.20 -10.95 -6.38
N GLY A 83 5.94 -11.05 -6.85
CA GLY A 83 5.05 -12.17 -6.56
C GLY A 83 5.37 -13.42 -7.38
N ALA A 84 4.70 -14.51 -7.08
CA ALA A 84 4.81 -15.73 -7.86
C ALA A 84 4.14 -15.56 -9.23
N PHE A 85 4.65 -16.25 -10.26
CA PHE A 85 4.01 -16.30 -11.57
C PHE A 85 2.99 -17.43 -11.62
N GLN A 86 1.81 -17.08 -12.14
CA GLN A 86 0.76 -18.03 -12.47
C GLN A 86 0.68 -18.18 -13.99
N THR A 87 0.74 -19.40 -14.47
CA THR A 87 0.54 -19.69 -15.90
C THR A 87 -0.93 -19.55 -16.26
N THR A 88 -1.19 -18.84 -17.34
CA THR A 88 -2.51 -18.71 -17.96
C THR A 88 -2.45 -19.21 -19.41
N GLU A 89 -3.60 -19.53 -20.00
CA GLU A 89 -3.67 -19.95 -21.39
C GLU A 89 -3.84 -18.75 -22.36
N ASN A 90 -3.97 -17.54 -21.83
CA ASN A 90 -4.22 -16.34 -22.62
C ASN A 90 -2.89 -15.69 -23.04
N PRO A 91 -2.62 -15.55 -24.35
CA PRO A 91 -1.38 -14.95 -24.83
C PRO A 91 -1.24 -13.44 -24.50
N PHE A 92 -2.35 -12.77 -24.18
CA PHE A 92 -2.34 -11.36 -23.81
C PHE A 92 -2.10 -11.13 -22.32
N ASP A 93 -2.05 -12.18 -21.52
CA ASP A 93 -1.63 -12.09 -20.12
C ASP A 93 -0.11 -12.00 -20.07
N LEU A 94 0.38 -10.88 -19.53
CA LEU A 94 1.79 -10.54 -19.52
C LEU A 94 2.29 -10.38 -18.10
N ALA A 95 3.43 -10.98 -17.79
CA ALA A 95 4.11 -10.77 -16.52
C ALA A 95 5.49 -10.14 -16.74
N LEU A 96 5.89 -9.29 -15.81
CA LEU A 96 7.23 -8.70 -15.78
C LEU A 96 8.11 -9.48 -14.80
N SER A 97 9.24 -9.98 -15.26
CA SER A 97 10.30 -10.50 -14.39
C SER A 97 11.37 -9.45 -14.22
N GLY A 98 11.56 -9.00 -13.00
CA GLY A 98 12.45 -7.90 -12.67
C GLY A 98 11.70 -6.61 -12.29
N ASN A 99 12.43 -5.52 -12.21
CA ASN A 99 11.91 -4.22 -11.79
C ASN A 99 11.30 -3.46 -12.99
N GLY A 100 10.11 -2.91 -12.83
CA GLY A 100 9.42 -2.11 -13.84
C GLY A 100 7.91 -2.21 -13.74
N PHE A 101 7.21 -1.40 -14.50
CA PHE A 101 5.76 -1.33 -14.54
C PHE A 101 5.31 -1.13 -15.96
N PHE A 102 4.15 -1.66 -16.32
CA PHE A 102 3.47 -1.32 -17.57
C PHE A 102 2.92 0.10 -17.48
N ALA A 103 3.07 0.87 -18.55
CA ALA A 103 2.49 2.21 -18.64
C ALA A 103 1.12 2.12 -19.33
N CYS A 104 0.10 2.66 -18.65
CA CYS A 104 -1.27 2.72 -19.17
C CYS A 104 -1.77 4.17 -19.17
N GLU A 105 -2.58 4.51 -20.15
CA GLU A 105 -3.28 5.78 -20.22
C GLU A 105 -4.63 5.66 -19.53
N TYR A 106 -4.71 6.21 -18.33
CA TYR A 106 -5.94 6.29 -17.55
C TYR A 106 -6.72 7.55 -17.92
N THR A 107 -8.00 7.39 -18.21
CA THR A 107 -8.90 8.51 -18.50
C THR A 107 -9.89 8.71 -17.35
N ASN A 108 -9.80 9.84 -16.69
CA ASN A 108 -10.73 10.19 -15.61
C ASN A 108 -12.16 10.44 -16.18
N LYS A 109 -13.17 10.34 -15.32
CA LYS A 109 -14.59 10.69 -15.65
C LYS A 109 -14.77 12.10 -16.24
N ALA A 110 -13.83 13.00 -15.97
CA ALA A 110 -13.79 14.36 -16.55
C ALA A 110 -13.16 14.44 -17.94
N GLY A 111 -12.70 13.31 -18.52
CA GLY A 111 -12.01 13.27 -19.81
C GLY A 111 -10.54 13.69 -19.77
N VAL A 112 -9.96 13.84 -18.58
CA VAL A 112 -8.53 14.14 -18.44
C VAL A 112 -7.75 12.83 -18.47
N THR A 113 -6.79 12.73 -19.38
CA THR A 113 -5.90 11.58 -19.51
C THR A 113 -4.64 11.77 -18.69
N SER A 114 -4.17 10.70 -18.05
CA SER A 114 -2.91 10.67 -17.31
C SER A 114 -2.24 9.31 -17.44
N VAL A 115 -0.91 9.29 -17.47
CA VAL A 115 -0.15 8.05 -17.52
C VAL A 115 -0.05 7.47 -16.11
N LYS A 116 -0.50 6.24 -15.95
CA LYS A 116 -0.41 5.45 -14.72
C LYS A 116 0.44 4.22 -14.97
N TYR A 117 0.92 3.63 -13.91
CA TYR A 117 1.80 2.47 -13.95
C TYR A 117 1.17 1.32 -13.20
N THR A 118 1.23 0.11 -13.79
CA THR A 118 0.65 -1.07 -13.15
C THR A 118 1.56 -2.28 -13.28
N ARG A 119 1.43 -3.22 -12.35
CA ARG A 119 1.97 -4.58 -12.45
C ARG A 119 0.94 -5.60 -12.92
N ASP A 120 -0.34 -5.20 -12.99
CA ASP A 120 -1.35 -6.05 -13.58
C ASP A 120 -1.13 -6.13 -15.10
N GLY A 121 -0.85 -7.31 -15.58
CA GLY A 121 -0.63 -7.61 -17.00
C GLY A 121 -1.81 -8.34 -17.63
N SER A 122 -2.99 -8.33 -17.02
CA SER A 122 -4.18 -8.95 -17.59
C SER A 122 -4.81 -8.05 -18.65
N PHE A 123 -4.25 -8.10 -19.85
CA PHE A 123 -4.68 -7.27 -20.97
C PHE A 123 -5.69 -7.99 -21.86
N ILE A 124 -6.52 -7.20 -22.54
CA ILE A 124 -7.50 -7.67 -23.51
C ILE A 124 -7.45 -6.80 -24.77
N LEU A 125 -7.91 -7.34 -25.90
CA LEU A 125 -8.11 -6.54 -27.10
C LEU A 125 -9.56 -6.03 -27.14
N ASN A 126 -9.71 -4.73 -27.37
CA ASN A 126 -11.02 -4.15 -27.61
C ASN A 126 -11.51 -4.45 -29.04
N GLN A 127 -12.75 -4.06 -29.38
CA GLN A 127 -13.33 -4.26 -30.73
C GLN A 127 -12.56 -3.53 -31.83
N SER A 128 -11.83 -2.47 -31.49
CA SER A 128 -10.99 -1.70 -32.43
C SER A 128 -9.60 -2.31 -32.64
N GLY A 129 -9.26 -3.36 -31.86
CA GLY A 129 -7.96 -4.01 -31.88
C GLY A 129 -6.91 -3.31 -31.02
N ASP A 130 -7.31 -2.38 -30.14
CA ASP A 130 -6.38 -1.73 -29.23
C ASP A 130 -6.19 -2.60 -27.98
N LEU A 131 -4.97 -2.65 -27.45
CA LEU A 131 -4.63 -3.37 -26.23
C LEU A 131 -5.03 -2.52 -25.03
N VAL A 132 -5.93 -3.06 -24.20
CA VAL A 132 -6.49 -2.36 -23.02
C VAL A 132 -6.42 -3.25 -21.78
N THR A 133 -6.49 -2.63 -20.62
CA THR A 133 -6.68 -3.33 -19.35
C THR A 133 -8.13 -3.80 -19.20
N LYS A 134 -8.43 -4.59 -18.19
CA LYS A 134 -9.81 -5.00 -17.86
C LYS A 134 -10.75 -3.83 -17.59
N ASP A 135 -10.18 -2.72 -17.09
CA ASP A 135 -10.90 -1.49 -16.77
C ASP A 135 -11.15 -0.60 -18.01
N GLY A 136 -10.52 -0.94 -19.15
CA GLY A 136 -10.65 -0.23 -20.41
C GLY A 136 -9.58 0.83 -20.67
N ASP A 137 -8.54 0.91 -19.84
CA ASP A 137 -7.43 1.83 -20.01
C ASP A 137 -6.45 1.34 -21.08
N TYR A 138 -5.93 2.24 -21.92
CA TYR A 138 -5.06 1.89 -23.03
C TYR A 138 -3.62 1.61 -22.58
N VAL A 139 -3.07 0.50 -23.04
CA VAL A 139 -1.63 0.20 -22.83
C VAL A 139 -0.80 1.01 -23.83
N LEU A 140 0.27 1.62 -23.31
CA LEU A 140 1.12 2.52 -24.10
C LEU A 140 2.32 1.80 -24.70
N ASP A 141 2.64 2.19 -25.94
CA ASP A 141 3.89 1.87 -26.63
C ASP A 141 5.05 2.74 -26.12
N ALA A 142 6.28 2.32 -26.38
CA ALA A 142 7.51 3.05 -26.03
C ALA A 142 7.51 4.53 -26.49
N ASN A 143 6.71 4.86 -27.51
CA ASN A 143 6.50 6.22 -28.02
C ASN A 143 5.31 6.95 -27.38
N GLY A 144 4.65 6.36 -26.39
CA GLY A 144 3.47 6.93 -25.72
C GLY A 144 2.19 6.90 -26.57
N ARG A 145 2.08 5.98 -27.51
CA ARG A 145 0.89 5.78 -28.36
C ARG A 145 0.14 4.52 -27.97
N HIS A 146 -1.14 4.43 -28.32
CA HIS A 146 -1.93 3.22 -28.12
C HIS A 146 -1.42 2.08 -29.03
N ILE A 147 -1.38 0.88 -28.48
CA ILE A 147 -0.94 -0.33 -29.19
C ILE A 147 -2.14 -0.91 -29.91
N ARG A 148 -2.11 -0.88 -31.23
CA ARG A 148 -3.16 -1.47 -32.08
C ARG A 148 -2.67 -2.76 -32.71
N LEU A 149 -3.40 -3.85 -32.47
CA LEU A 149 -3.10 -5.19 -32.96
C LEU A 149 -4.25 -5.71 -33.82
N ASN A 150 -3.93 -6.57 -34.78
CA ASN A 150 -4.95 -7.22 -35.58
C ASN A 150 -5.43 -8.51 -34.87
N PRO A 151 -6.73 -8.60 -34.45
CA PRO A 151 -7.24 -9.77 -33.74
C PRO A 151 -7.19 -11.10 -34.50
N GLN A 152 -7.05 -11.02 -35.86
CA GLN A 152 -7.02 -12.21 -36.74
C GLN A 152 -5.61 -12.76 -36.96
N GLN A 153 -4.59 -12.09 -36.42
CA GLN A 153 -3.19 -12.48 -36.59
C GLN A 153 -2.64 -13.01 -35.26
N GLU A 154 -1.79 -14.02 -35.38
CA GLU A 154 -1.08 -14.53 -34.20
C GLU A 154 -0.13 -13.45 -33.69
N THR A 155 -0.28 -13.12 -32.39
CA THR A 155 0.51 -12.11 -31.71
C THR A 155 1.52 -12.80 -30.80
N VAL A 156 2.79 -12.46 -30.95
CA VAL A 156 3.87 -12.96 -30.11
C VAL A 156 4.51 -11.81 -29.37
N PHE A 157 4.56 -11.93 -28.04
CA PHE A 157 5.28 -11.01 -27.17
C PHE A 157 6.67 -11.57 -26.89
N ASN A 158 7.69 -10.79 -27.23
CA ASN A 158 9.08 -11.18 -26.98
C ASN A 158 9.51 -10.74 -25.57
N GLU A 159 10.54 -11.40 -25.02
CA GLU A 159 11.11 -11.07 -23.71
C GLU A 159 11.54 -9.59 -23.56
N ASN A 160 11.89 -8.93 -24.65
CA ASN A 160 12.29 -7.52 -24.67
C ASN A 160 11.10 -6.54 -24.72
N GLY A 161 9.86 -7.01 -24.55
CA GLY A 161 8.65 -6.18 -24.65
C GLY A 161 8.24 -5.80 -26.05
N THR A 162 8.88 -6.33 -27.11
CA THR A 162 8.47 -6.10 -28.50
C THR A 162 7.34 -7.04 -28.89
N ILE A 163 6.35 -6.50 -29.59
CA ILE A 163 5.16 -7.22 -30.05
C ILE A 163 5.32 -7.47 -31.56
N THR A 164 5.24 -8.73 -31.95
CA THR A 164 5.34 -9.15 -33.33
C THR A 164 4.06 -9.82 -33.83
N GLN A 165 3.60 -9.46 -35.01
CA GLN A 165 2.51 -10.14 -35.70
C GLN A 165 3.01 -10.60 -37.07
N ASN A 166 2.81 -11.88 -37.42
CA ASN A 166 3.32 -12.48 -38.64
C ASN A 166 4.83 -12.24 -38.88
N GLY A 167 5.63 -12.19 -37.82
CA GLY A 167 7.08 -11.96 -37.89
C GLY A 167 7.50 -10.49 -38.10
N VAL A 168 6.54 -9.57 -38.15
CA VAL A 168 6.81 -8.12 -38.25
C VAL A 168 6.59 -7.48 -36.88
N THR A 169 7.54 -6.66 -36.43
CA THR A 169 7.39 -5.88 -35.17
C THR A 169 6.37 -4.77 -35.39
N VAL A 170 5.28 -4.79 -34.62
CA VAL A 170 4.19 -3.82 -34.70
C VAL A 170 4.38 -2.71 -33.71
N ALA A 171 4.74 -3.06 -32.44
CA ALA A 171 4.88 -2.12 -31.33
C ALA A 171 5.90 -2.65 -30.31
N ALA A 172 6.26 -1.80 -29.35
CA ALA A 172 7.04 -2.20 -28.18
C ALA A 172 6.35 -1.66 -26.93
N LEU A 173 6.13 -2.50 -25.93
CA LEU A 173 5.53 -2.12 -24.66
C LEU A 173 6.37 -1.05 -23.94
N GLN A 174 5.71 -0.03 -23.40
CA GLN A 174 6.37 0.92 -22.52
C GLN A 174 6.48 0.33 -21.11
N ILE A 175 7.69 -0.11 -20.78
CA ILE A 175 8.02 -0.57 -19.42
C ILE A 175 8.85 0.53 -18.77
N ALA A 176 8.38 1.05 -17.65
CA ALA A 176 9.05 2.10 -16.91
C ALA A 176 9.50 1.57 -15.55
N ASP A 177 10.71 1.92 -15.16
CA ASP A 177 11.24 1.69 -13.82
C ASP A 177 11.55 3.04 -13.15
N PHE A 178 11.61 3.05 -11.84
CA PHE A 178 11.89 4.25 -11.04
C PHE A 178 13.09 4.01 -10.14
N THR A 179 13.86 5.06 -9.92
CA THR A 179 15.06 4.99 -9.07
C THR A 179 14.69 4.77 -7.61
N ASP A 180 13.60 5.39 -7.16
CA ASP A 180 13.08 5.27 -5.80
C ASP A 180 11.55 5.08 -5.86
N TYR A 181 11.09 3.97 -5.33
CA TYR A 181 9.66 3.62 -5.28
C TYR A 181 8.88 4.36 -4.21
N ASN A 182 9.53 5.05 -3.26
CA ASN A 182 8.86 5.89 -2.28
C ASN A 182 8.15 7.10 -2.92
N TYR A 183 8.53 7.46 -4.16
CA TYR A 183 7.86 8.49 -4.95
C TYR A 183 6.73 7.96 -5.84
N LEU A 184 6.28 6.72 -5.58
CA LEU A 184 5.11 6.14 -6.24
C LEU A 184 3.95 6.11 -5.25
N GLU A 185 2.90 6.85 -5.56
CA GLU A 185 1.65 6.84 -4.81
C GLU A 185 0.69 5.81 -5.40
N HIS A 186 0.04 5.03 -4.55
CA HIS A 186 -0.97 4.08 -4.96
C HIS A 186 -2.23 4.82 -5.44
N PHE A 187 -2.74 4.47 -6.60
CA PHE A 187 -3.90 5.07 -7.22
C PHE A 187 -4.92 4.00 -7.62
N GLY A 188 -6.11 4.03 -7.02
CA GLY A 188 -7.15 3.03 -7.29
C GLY A 188 -6.81 1.65 -6.73
N GLU A 189 -7.05 0.58 -7.51
CA GLU A 189 -6.87 -0.80 -7.06
C GLU A 189 -5.48 -1.38 -7.42
N SER A 190 -4.94 -1.04 -8.60
CA SER A 190 -3.71 -1.68 -9.14
C SER A 190 -2.77 -0.71 -9.85
N TYR A 191 -3.06 0.60 -9.79
CA TYR A 191 -2.24 1.61 -10.45
C TYR A 191 -1.33 2.35 -9.46
N TYR A 192 -0.21 2.83 -9.99
CA TYR A 192 0.73 3.70 -9.29
C TYR A 192 0.92 4.99 -10.06
N GLN A 193 0.97 6.09 -9.34
CA GLN A 193 1.20 7.42 -9.88
C GLN A 193 2.53 7.96 -9.37
N PRO A 194 3.41 8.47 -10.25
CA PRO A 194 4.62 9.14 -9.82
C PRO A 194 4.27 10.51 -9.23
N VAL A 195 4.83 10.79 -8.05
CA VAL A 195 4.75 12.10 -7.39
C VAL A 195 5.91 12.98 -7.84
N GLU A 196 5.83 14.27 -7.57
CA GLU A 196 6.91 15.22 -7.85
C GLU A 196 8.24 14.75 -7.25
N GLY A 197 9.28 14.63 -8.08
CA GLY A 197 10.59 14.10 -7.70
C GLY A 197 10.87 12.67 -8.17
N ALA A 198 9.88 11.94 -8.67
CA ALA A 198 10.08 10.60 -9.23
C ALA A 198 10.96 10.66 -10.50
N THR A 199 12.12 10.01 -10.47
CA THR A 199 13.01 9.89 -11.63
C THR A 199 12.81 8.54 -12.30
N ARG A 200 12.46 8.57 -13.60
CA ARG A 200 12.33 7.36 -14.41
C ARG A 200 13.72 6.81 -14.75
N LYS A 201 13.85 5.50 -14.67
CA LYS A 201 14.99 4.73 -15.10
C LYS A 201 14.55 3.78 -16.21
N GLN A 202 15.46 3.37 -17.07
CA GLN A 202 15.18 2.31 -18.02
C GLN A 202 14.95 1.00 -17.27
N ALA A 203 13.83 0.34 -17.55
CA ALA A 203 13.49 -0.92 -16.92
C ALA A 203 14.44 -2.04 -17.41
N ASP A 204 14.93 -2.82 -16.47
CA ASP A 204 15.65 -4.08 -16.74
C ASP A 204 14.71 -5.24 -16.39
N ALA A 205 13.59 -5.31 -17.11
CA ALA A 205 12.57 -6.33 -16.91
C ALA A 205 12.35 -7.12 -18.17
N LYS A 206 12.12 -8.43 -18.02
CA LYS A 206 11.73 -9.32 -19.10
C LYS A 206 10.23 -9.54 -19.10
N VAL A 207 9.63 -9.55 -20.27
CA VAL A 207 8.19 -9.81 -20.45
C VAL A 207 7.98 -11.29 -20.73
N PHE A 208 7.07 -11.91 -19.99
CA PHE A 208 6.61 -13.28 -20.23
C PHE A 208 5.14 -13.26 -20.61
N SER A 209 4.82 -13.82 -21.79
CA SER A 209 3.45 -14.00 -22.26
C SER A 209 2.87 -15.31 -21.74
N GLY A 210 1.58 -15.32 -21.43
CA GLY A 210 0.88 -16.46 -20.85
C GLY A 210 1.11 -16.64 -19.35
N TYR A 211 1.59 -15.61 -18.68
CA TYR A 211 1.80 -15.56 -17.24
C TYR A 211 1.21 -14.29 -16.64
N LEU A 212 0.74 -14.41 -15.40
CA LEU A 212 0.33 -13.27 -14.58
C LEU A 212 1.14 -13.26 -13.29
N GLU A 213 1.47 -12.08 -12.80
CA GLU A 213 2.11 -11.92 -11.50
C GLU A 213 1.03 -11.95 -10.41
N GLN A 214 1.09 -12.92 -9.51
CA GLN A 214 0.21 -12.96 -8.34
C GLN A 214 0.64 -11.90 -7.31
N SER A 215 -0.31 -11.55 -6.43
CA SER A 215 0.00 -10.72 -5.26
C SER A 215 1.15 -11.34 -4.44
N ASN A 216 2.02 -10.50 -3.88
CA ASN A 216 3.06 -10.92 -2.93
C ASN A 216 2.53 -11.08 -1.48
N VAL A 217 1.21 -11.00 -1.30
CA VAL A 217 0.51 -11.18 -0.02
C VAL A 217 0.37 -12.65 0.32
N THR A 218 0.82 -13.05 1.51
CA THR A 218 0.60 -14.39 2.03
C THR A 218 -0.59 -14.39 2.99
N VAL A 219 -1.73 -14.91 2.55
CA VAL A 219 -3.02 -14.91 3.28
C VAL A 219 -2.87 -15.40 4.71
N ILE A 220 -2.13 -16.49 4.92
CA ILE A 220 -1.95 -17.08 6.26
C ILE A 220 -1.23 -16.12 7.20
N ASN A 221 -0.17 -15.46 6.72
CA ASN A 221 0.61 -14.52 7.52
C ASN A 221 -0.22 -13.27 7.86
N GLU A 222 -0.98 -12.73 6.90
CA GLU A 222 -1.86 -11.59 7.13
C GLU A 222 -2.96 -11.92 8.14
N MET A 223 -3.57 -13.11 8.07
CA MET A 223 -4.56 -13.55 9.04
C MET A 223 -3.99 -13.66 10.46
N VAL A 224 -2.79 -14.24 10.61
CA VAL A 224 -2.13 -14.34 11.93
C VAL A 224 -1.81 -12.96 12.49
N GLU A 225 -1.31 -12.05 11.64
CA GLU A 225 -1.02 -10.68 12.03
C GLU A 225 -2.31 -9.93 12.40
N LEU A 226 -3.38 -10.09 11.65
CA LEU A 226 -4.70 -9.51 11.92
C LEU A 226 -5.24 -9.96 13.27
N ILE A 227 -5.14 -11.24 13.62
CA ILE A 227 -5.54 -11.76 14.93
C ILE A 227 -4.70 -11.11 16.05
N SER A 228 -3.40 -10.96 15.83
CA SER A 228 -2.50 -10.31 16.78
C SER A 228 -2.87 -8.83 17.01
N VAL A 229 -3.12 -8.09 15.92
CA VAL A 229 -3.53 -6.69 15.94
C VAL A 229 -4.89 -6.52 16.64
N THR A 230 -5.85 -7.41 16.35
CA THR A 230 -7.18 -7.40 17.00
C THR A 230 -7.06 -7.61 18.49
N ARG A 231 -6.23 -8.57 18.93
CA ARG A 231 -6.00 -8.80 20.37
C ARG A 231 -5.34 -7.59 21.05
N ASN A 232 -4.42 -6.94 20.37
CA ASN A 232 -3.79 -5.72 20.90
C ASN A 232 -4.81 -4.58 21.01
N TYR A 233 -5.69 -4.42 20.03
CA TYR A 233 -6.79 -3.47 20.06
C TYR A 233 -7.73 -3.73 21.26
N GLU A 234 -8.17 -4.98 21.44
CA GLU A 234 -9.01 -5.39 22.57
C GLU A 234 -8.32 -5.15 23.92
N THR A 235 -7.01 -5.39 23.99
CA THR A 235 -6.23 -5.13 25.21
C THR A 235 -6.21 -3.65 25.55
N ASN A 236 -5.97 -2.78 24.58
CA ASN A 236 -6.01 -1.33 24.76
C ASN A 236 -7.41 -0.87 25.18
N GLN A 237 -8.48 -1.45 24.60
CA GLN A 237 -9.85 -1.16 25.00
C GLN A 237 -10.13 -1.55 26.45
N LYS A 238 -9.65 -2.72 26.91
CA LYS A 238 -9.79 -3.14 28.32
C LYS A 238 -9.05 -2.21 29.26
N VAL A 239 -7.86 -1.72 28.88
CA VAL A 239 -7.13 -0.72 29.66
C VAL A 239 -7.95 0.56 29.83
N ILE A 240 -8.57 1.06 28.76
CA ILE A 240 -9.44 2.24 28.81
C ILE A 240 -10.63 1.99 29.77
N GLN A 241 -11.32 0.86 29.62
CA GLN A 241 -12.45 0.49 30.49
C GLN A 241 -12.04 0.38 31.95
N THR A 242 -10.85 -0.17 32.25
CA THR A 242 -10.34 -0.26 33.63
C THR A 242 -10.04 1.12 34.19
N ILE A 243 -9.45 2.03 33.41
CA ILE A 243 -9.18 3.41 33.86
C ILE A 243 -10.49 4.13 34.09
N ASP A 244 -11.49 3.98 33.22
CA ASP A 244 -12.82 4.56 33.37
C ASP A 244 -13.51 4.08 34.63
N GLY A 245 -13.51 2.78 34.90
CA GLY A 245 -14.05 2.20 36.15
C GLY A 245 -13.31 2.70 37.41
N THR A 246 -12.00 2.93 37.36
CA THR A 246 -11.27 3.51 38.49
C THR A 246 -11.62 4.98 38.71
N LEU A 247 -11.88 5.73 37.63
CA LEU A 247 -12.32 7.12 37.71
C LEU A 247 -13.74 7.22 38.29
N ASP A 248 -14.65 6.33 37.90
CA ASP A 248 -16.01 6.24 38.42
C ASP A 248 -16.02 5.95 39.93
N ILE A 249 -15.23 4.96 40.37
CA ILE A 249 -15.07 4.66 41.80
C ILE A 249 -14.49 5.86 42.57
N ALA A 250 -13.48 6.54 42.00
CA ALA A 250 -12.89 7.72 42.64
C ALA A 250 -13.87 8.89 42.77
N ALA A 251 -14.70 9.12 41.74
CA ALA A 251 -15.72 10.14 41.75
C ALA A 251 -16.83 9.83 42.77
N ASN A 252 -17.34 8.61 42.80
CA ASN A 252 -18.44 8.22 43.67
C ASN A 252 -18.00 8.14 45.13
N LEU A 253 -16.79 7.61 45.44
CA LEU A 253 -16.26 7.58 46.80
C LEU A 253 -15.96 8.99 47.33
N SER A 254 -15.54 9.95 46.47
CA SER A 254 -15.31 11.33 46.88
C SER A 254 -16.59 12.07 47.28
N LEU A 255 -17.72 11.70 46.66
CA LEU A 255 -19.03 12.33 46.98
C LEU A 255 -19.66 11.82 48.27
N ILE A 256 -19.27 10.65 48.78
CA ILE A 256 -19.85 10.08 50.03
C ILE A 256 -19.24 10.75 51.29
N HIS A 257 -18.09 11.39 51.18
CA HIS A 257 -17.41 12.05 52.29
C HIS A 257 -17.64 13.58 52.40
N ILE A 258 -18.49 14.15 51.58
CA ILE A 258 -18.91 15.54 51.63
C ILE A 258 -20.36 15.62 52.08
#